data_d85d8b075bfdf03c77acc88bb58110b1
#
_entry.id   d85d8b075bfdf03c77acc88bb58110b1
#
_cell.length_a   1.000
_cell.length_b   1.000
_cell.length_c   1.000
_cell.angle_alpha   90.00
_cell.angle_beta   90.00
_cell.angle_gamma   90.00
#
_symmetry.space_group_name_H-M   'P 1'
#
loop_
_entity.id
_entity.type
_entity.pdbx_description
1 polymer ?
#
loop_
_entity_poly.entity_id
_entity_poly.type
_entity_poly.pdbx_seq_one_letter_code
_entity_poly.pdbx_strand_id
1 'polypeptide(L)'
;MDVKFDQHNNMYAVCRNSGTIQKYPSGNYNSSSRLEFVKITGRQIQAIAFDAAGNLIAAATDGSNAGYIYKVDSSGAYTLIAGGGNKVITEDITEDPKAAKLEKAEGLMVDKDGYIWFSDGNSGTRKTKILKPGKNGYQDATIILVCKAENGWKDSGTTSPVDFVQDTDGTIYIADGPNKAIHKVTIGYK
;
A
#
# COMPACT_ATOMS: atom_id res chain seq x y z
N MET A 1 7.59 11.59 -0.32
CA MET A 1 6.34 12.37 -0.60
C MET A 1 5.65 11.62 -1.72
N ASP A 2 4.37 11.30 -1.57
CA ASP A 2 3.58 10.59 -2.59
C ASP A 2 2.41 11.49 -3.04
N VAL A 3 2.06 11.40 -4.32
CA VAL A 3 0.98 12.17 -4.94
C VAL A 3 0.20 11.25 -5.87
N LYS A 4 -1.13 11.23 -5.73
CA LYS A 4 -2.04 10.48 -6.61
C LYS A 4 -3.22 11.36 -7.03
N PHE A 5 -3.83 10.99 -8.14
CA PHE A 5 -5.05 11.62 -8.65
C PHE A 5 -6.20 10.63 -8.56
N ASP A 6 -7.39 11.11 -8.17
CA ASP A 6 -8.62 10.33 -8.26
C ASP A 6 -9.21 10.38 -9.68
N GLN A 7 -10.28 9.62 -9.91
CA GLN A 7 -10.99 9.56 -11.20
C GLN A 7 -11.62 10.91 -11.64
N HIS A 8 -11.70 11.90 -10.74
CA HIS A 8 -12.19 13.24 -11.01
C HIS A 8 -11.05 14.26 -11.17
N ASN A 9 -9.79 13.78 -11.29
CA ASN A 9 -8.59 14.60 -11.36
C ASN A 9 -8.34 15.48 -10.13
N ASN A 10 -8.92 15.18 -8.96
CA ASN A 10 -8.45 15.80 -7.73
C ASN A 10 -7.08 15.21 -7.36
N MET A 11 -6.16 16.08 -6.97
CA MET A 11 -4.83 15.67 -6.52
C MET A 11 -4.82 15.45 -5.00
N TYR A 12 -4.20 14.35 -4.59
CA TYR A 12 -3.98 14.04 -3.18
C TYR A 12 -2.48 13.96 -2.91
N ALA A 13 -2.02 14.72 -1.94
CA ALA A 13 -0.62 14.83 -1.58
C ALA A 13 -0.37 14.45 -0.13
N VAL A 14 0.62 13.58 0.10
CA VAL A 14 0.99 13.11 1.43
C VAL A 14 1.88 14.13 2.13
N CYS A 15 1.45 14.59 3.32
CA CYS A 15 2.26 15.31 4.27
C CYS A 15 2.76 14.32 5.34
N ARG A 16 3.84 13.61 5.03
CA ARG A 16 4.34 12.42 5.74
C ARG A 16 4.39 12.57 7.25
N ASN A 17 5.10 13.58 7.75
CA ASN A 17 5.39 13.73 9.19
C ASN A 17 4.18 14.17 10.00
N SER A 18 3.21 14.85 9.39
CA SER A 18 1.99 15.29 10.07
C SER A 18 0.89 14.23 10.11
N GLY A 19 1.05 13.13 9.36
CA GLY A 19 0.00 12.12 9.18
C GLY A 19 -1.20 12.61 8.39
N THR A 20 -1.03 13.66 7.57
CA THR A 20 -2.10 14.33 6.84
C THR A 20 -2.01 14.04 5.35
N ILE A 21 -3.17 13.84 4.73
CA ILE A 21 -3.32 13.86 3.27
C ILE A 21 -4.08 15.11 2.89
N GLN A 22 -3.49 15.90 2.00
CA GLN A 22 -4.10 17.12 1.46
C GLN A 22 -4.78 16.80 0.15
N LYS A 23 -5.99 17.37 -0.07
CA LYS A 23 -6.72 17.31 -1.33
C LYS A 23 -6.68 18.66 -2.02
N TYR A 24 -6.46 18.65 -3.32
CA TYR A 24 -6.54 19.80 -4.20
C TYR A 24 -7.60 19.52 -5.28
N PRO A 25 -8.61 20.37 -5.43
CA PRO A 25 -9.63 20.20 -6.45
C PRO A 25 -9.06 20.21 -7.86
N SER A 26 -9.69 19.47 -8.76
CA SER A 26 -9.32 19.39 -10.17
C SER A 26 -9.19 20.79 -10.80
N GLY A 27 -8.08 20.98 -11.53
CA GLY A 27 -7.78 22.25 -12.20
C GLY A 27 -7.30 23.38 -11.27
N ASN A 28 -7.22 23.16 -9.95
CA ASN A 28 -6.82 24.16 -8.98
C ASN A 28 -5.84 23.59 -7.94
N TYR A 29 -4.58 23.37 -8.37
CA TYR A 29 -3.55 22.70 -7.56
C TYR A 29 -2.63 23.68 -6.82
N ASN A 30 -3.16 24.82 -6.38
CA ASN A 30 -2.39 25.81 -5.63
C ASN A 30 -2.61 25.69 -4.12
N SER A 31 -1.79 26.36 -3.35
CA SER A 31 -1.81 26.28 -1.87
C SER A 31 -3.09 26.85 -1.25
N SER A 32 -3.78 27.79 -1.91
CA SER A 32 -5.02 28.42 -1.39
C SER A 32 -6.24 27.52 -1.55
N SER A 33 -6.21 26.55 -2.49
CA SER A 33 -7.29 25.60 -2.71
C SER A 33 -7.14 24.29 -1.92
N ARG A 34 -6.06 24.18 -1.16
CA ARG A 34 -5.71 23.00 -0.36
C ARG A 34 -6.72 22.76 0.75
N LEU A 35 -7.23 21.52 0.81
CA LEU A 35 -8.10 21.05 1.89
C LEU A 35 -7.41 19.91 2.64
N GLU A 36 -7.50 19.89 3.97
CA GLU A 36 -7.14 18.70 4.73
C GLU A 36 -8.22 17.64 4.47
N PHE A 37 -7.83 16.56 3.77
CA PHE A 37 -8.76 15.47 3.47
C PHE A 37 -8.91 14.51 4.63
N VAL A 38 -7.78 14.09 5.21
CA VAL A 38 -7.74 13.21 6.38
C VAL A 38 -6.46 13.44 7.17
N LYS A 39 -6.57 13.32 8.50
CA LYS A 39 -5.43 13.26 9.41
C LYS A 39 -5.49 11.98 10.24
N ILE A 40 -4.49 11.11 10.08
CA ILE A 40 -4.35 9.89 10.88
C ILE A 40 -3.38 10.19 12.03
N THR A 41 -3.94 10.52 13.19
CA THR A 41 -3.15 10.96 14.35
C THR A 41 -2.17 9.88 14.82
N GLY A 42 -0.94 10.29 15.14
CA GLY A 42 0.12 9.38 15.59
C GLY A 42 0.72 8.51 14.48
N ARG A 43 0.45 8.83 13.21
CA ARG A 43 0.96 8.09 12.05
C ARG A 43 1.76 9.00 11.11
N GLN A 44 2.72 8.39 10.43
CA GLN A 44 3.45 8.97 9.31
C GLN A 44 2.99 8.25 8.04
N ILE A 45 2.30 8.93 7.15
CA ILE A 45 1.82 8.34 5.91
C ILE A 45 2.99 8.19 4.93
N GLN A 46 3.17 7.01 4.38
CA GLN A 46 4.29 6.67 3.50
C GLN A 46 3.87 6.71 2.03
N ALA A 47 2.74 6.08 1.71
CA ALA A 47 2.22 5.95 0.35
C ALA A 47 0.70 5.93 0.36
N ILE A 48 0.10 6.28 -0.78
CA ILE A 48 -1.33 6.25 -1.02
C ILE A 48 -1.64 5.62 -2.39
N ALA A 49 -2.82 5.00 -2.49
CA ALA A 49 -3.37 4.49 -3.76
C ALA A 49 -4.89 4.62 -3.72
N PHE A 50 -5.57 4.52 -4.87
CA PHE A 50 -7.03 4.46 -4.94
C PHE A 50 -7.49 3.06 -5.32
N ASP A 51 -8.58 2.58 -4.69
CA ASP A 51 -9.30 1.41 -5.16
C ASP A 51 -10.29 1.79 -6.29
N ALA A 52 -10.85 0.79 -6.98
CA ALA A 52 -11.79 1.02 -8.06
C ALA A 52 -13.11 1.72 -7.63
N ALA A 53 -13.44 1.68 -6.35
CA ALA A 53 -14.59 2.38 -5.77
C ALA A 53 -14.28 3.84 -5.40
N GLY A 54 -13.04 4.30 -5.61
CA GLY A 54 -12.59 5.64 -5.29
C GLY A 54 -12.23 5.85 -3.82
N ASN A 55 -12.13 4.79 -3.01
CA ASN A 55 -11.59 4.92 -1.66
C ASN A 55 -10.07 5.02 -1.73
N LEU A 56 -9.51 5.82 -0.82
CA LEU A 56 -8.07 5.95 -0.71
C LEU A 56 -7.53 4.89 0.26
N ILE A 57 -6.51 4.17 -0.18
CA ILE A 57 -5.73 3.26 0.66
C ILE A 57 -4.48 4.02 1.09
N ALA A 58 -4.16 3.98 2.37
CA ALA A 58 -2.99 4.65 2.93
C ALA A 58 -2.10 3.67 3.70
N ALA A 59 -0.84 3.59 3.32
CA ALA A 59 0.20 2.92 4.08
C ALA A 59 0.85 3.91 5.05
N ALA A 60 0.94 3.54 6.32
CA ALA A 60 1.44 4.42 7.37
C ALA A 60 2.34 3.67 8.35
N THR A 61 3.14 4.43 9.09
CA THR A 61 3.94 3.92 10.22
C THR A 61 3.70 4.77 11.46
N ASP A 62 4.04 4.22 12.62
CA ASP A 62 4.20 4.99 13.86
C ASP A 62 5.66 5.33 14.14
N GLY A 63 5.93 5.91 15.30
CA GLY A 63 7.28 6.28 15.74
C GLY A 63 8.21 5.09 15.98
N SER A 64 7.68 3.86 16.10
CA SER A 64 8.44 2.62 16.25
C SER A 64 8.67 1.87 14.93
N ASN A 65 8.24 2.43 13.81
CA ASN A 65 8.21 1.83 12.47
C ASN A 65 7.25 0.63 12.33
N ALA A 66 6.29 0.45 13.24
CA ALA A 66 5.22 -0.50 13.02
C ALA A 66 4.33 -0.02 11.86
N GLY A 67 3.99 -0.95 10.95
CA GLY A 67 3.25 -0.67 9.72
C GLY A 67 1.75 -0.84 9.88
N TYR A 68 1.01 -0.02 9.15
CA TYR A 68 -0.45 0.02 9.15
C TYR A 68 -0.96 0.28 7.73
N ILE A 69 -2.02 -0.40 7.34
CA ILE A 69 -2.74 -0.11 6.09
C ILE A 69 -4.16 0.32 6.46
N TYR A 70 -4.53 1.50 6.02
CA TYR A 70 -5.86 2.08 6.25
C TYR A 70 -6.64 2.19 4.93
N LYS A 71 -7.95 2.00 5.01
CA LYS A 71 -8.91 2.42 3.99
C LYS A 71 -9.55 3.72 4.45
N VAL A 72 -9.59 4.71 3.57
CA VAL A 72 -10.18 6.04 3.81
C VAL A 72 -11.29 6.23 2.79
N ASP A 73 -12.49 6.50 3.23
CA ASP A 73 -13.63 6.76 2.35
C ASP A 73 -13.66 8.21 1.81
N SER A 74 -14.64 8.50 0.98
CA SER A 74 -14.79 9.83 0.35
C SER A 74 -15.05 10.97 1.35
N SER A 75 -15.49 10.67 2.57
CA SER A 75 -15.69 11.64 3.65
C SER A 75 -14.42 11.92 4.46
N GLY A 76 -13.35 11.13 4.27
CA GLY A 76 -12.15 11.15 5.07
C GLY A 76 -12.20 10.26 6.32
N ALA A 77 -13.28 9.50 6.52
CA ALA A 77 -13.32 8.51 7.60
C ALA A 77 -12.42 7.32 7.26
N TYR A 78 -11.63 6.87 8.23
CA TYR A 78 -10.63 5.83 7.99
C TYR A 78 -10.80 4.62 8.91
N THR A 79 -10.47 3.45 8.37
CA THR A 79 -10.53 2.16 9.05
C THR A 79 -9.22 1.41 8.84
N LEU A 80 -8.67 0.83 9.91
CA LEU A 80 -7.51 -0.07 9.82
C LEU A 80 -7.94 -1.36 9.12
N ILE A 81 -7.21 -1.76 8.08
CA ILE A 81 -7.48 -2.99 7.32
C ILE A 81 -6.36 -4.02 7.44
N ALA A 82 -5.13 -3.60 7.76
CA ALA A 82 -4.03 -4.53 8.05
C ALA A 82 -2.95 -3.88 8.91
N GLY A 83 -2.19 -4.69 9.65
CA GLY A 83 -1.09 -4.24 10.51
C GLY A 83 -1.55 -3.78 11.89
N GLY A 84 -0.59 -3.38 12.71
CA GLY A 84 -0.82 -2.94 14.09
C GLY A 84 -0.81 -4.07 15.11
N GLY A 85 -0.76 -5.33 14.69
CA GLY A 85 -0.61 -6.50 15.56
C GLY A 85 0.85 -6.92 15.77
N ASN A 86 1.02 -8.05 16.45
CA ASN A 86 2.34 -8.59 16.80
C ASN A 86 2.64 -9.95 16.13
N LYS A 87 1.70 -10.50 15.35
CA LYS A 87 1.87 -11.79 14.68
C LYS A 87 2.82 -11.63 13.50
N VAL A 88 4.01 -12.24 13.60
CA VAL A 88 4.97 -12.28 12.50
C VAL A 88 4.42 -13.16 11.38
N ILE A 89 4.44 -12.65 10.14
CA ILE A 89 3.95 -13.37 8.97
C ILE A 89 5.12 -14.19 8.41
N THR A 90 5.08 -15.49 8.63
CA THR A 90 6.06 -16.47 8.14
C THR A 90 5.50 -17.34 7.01
N GLU A 91 4.19 -17.36 6.84
CA GLU A 91 3.44 -18.19 5.89
C GLU A 91 2.53 -17.34 4.99
N ASP A 92 2.00 -17.96 3.92
CA ASP A 92 1.26 -17.28 2.86
C ASP A 92 -0.10 -16.74 3.28
N ILE A 93 -0.65 -17.13 4.42
CA ILE A 93 -2.02 -16.78 4.78
C ILE A 93 -2.07 -16.33 6.24
N THR A 94 -2.57 -15.14 6.45
CA THR A 94 -2.91 -14.62 7.78
C THR A 94 -4.42 -14.42 7.84
N GLU A 95 -5.12 -15.17 8.69
CA GLU A 95 -6.58 -15.13 8.82
C GLU A 95 -7.12 -13.78 9.33
N ASP A 96 -6.30 -13.03 10.09
CA ASP A 96 -6.63 -11.67 10.53
C ASP A 96 -5.49 -10.72 10.15
N PRO A 97 -5.66 -9.92 9.09
CA PRO A 97 -4.63 -8.99 8.65
C PRO A 97 -4.30 -7.91 9.68
N LYS A 98 -5.20 -7.61 10.63
CA LYS A 98 -4.94 -6.63 11.71
C LYS A 98 -4.07 -7.22 12.82
N ALA A 99 -4.07 -8.55 13.00
CA ALA A 99 -3.16 -9.22 13.92
C ALA A 99 -1.70 -9.24 13.40
N ALA A 100 -1.51 -8.99 12.12
CA ALA A 100 -0.18 -9.03 11.49
C ALA A 100 0.75 -7.95 12.02
N LYS A 101 2.00 -8.34 12.31
CA LYS A 101 3.08 -7.40 12.51
C LYS A 101 3.57 -6.97 11.14
N LEU A 102 3.23 -5.78 10.72
CA LEU A 102 3.80 -5.12 9.57
C LEU A 102 4.88 -4.14 10.01
N GLU A 103 5.85 -3.95 9.15
CA GLU A 103 6.87 -2.92 9.30
C GLU A 103 6.55 -1.74 8.35
N LYS A 104 7.53 -0.94 8.00
CA LYS A 104 7.35 0.23 7.17
C LYS A 104 6.97 -0.15 5.73
N ALA A 105 5.77 0.21 5.30
CA ALA A 105 5.33 0.10 3.92
C ALA A 105 5.63 1.41 3.16
N GLU A 106 6.49 1.37 2.13
CA GLU A 106 6.84 2.56 1.33
C GLU A 106 6.15 2.56 -0.04
N GLY A 107 6.11 1.42 -0.73
CA GLY A 107 5.37 1.26 -1.98
C GLY A 107 3.97 0.74 -1.73
N LEU A 108 2.99 1.26 -2.49
CA LEU A 108 1.59 0.88 -2.38
C LEU A 108 0.88 1.01 -3.73
N MET A 109 0.14 -0.01 -4.11
CA MET A 109 -0.71 -0.03 -5.29
C MET A 109 -1.97 -0.84 -5.00
N VAL A 110 -3.10 -0.47 -5.62
CA VAL A 110 -4.27 -1.32 -5.74
C VAL A 110 -4.37 -1.76 -7.19
N ASP A 111 -4.44 -3.07 -7.44
CA ASP A 111 -4.59 -3.59 -8.78
C ASP A 111 -6.05 -3.59 -9.26
N LYS A 112 -6.27 -3.95 -10.53
CA LYS A 112 -7.59 -4.00 -11.16
C LYS A 112 -8.59 -4.96 -10.49
N ASP A 113 -8.09 -5.95 -9.75
CA ASP A 113 -8.90 -6.96 -9.05
C ASP A 113 -9.08 -6.61 -7.56
N GLY A 114 -8.60 -5.43 -7.14
CA GLY A 114 -8.75 -4.91 -5.79
C GLY A 114 -7.73 -5.45 -4.78
N TYR A 115 -6.70 -6.17 -5.23
CA TYR A 115 -5.62 -6.58 -4.34
C TYR A 115 -4.71 -5.38 -4.03
N ILE A 116 -4.37 -5.21 -2.77
CA ILE A 116 -3.43 -4.16 -2.34
C ILE A 116 -2.03 -4.75 -2.29
N TRP A 117 -1.16 -4.26 -3.16
CA TRP A 117 0.27 -4.59 -3.19
C TRP A 117 1.03 -3.59 -2.35
N PHE A 118 1.89 -4.06 -1.46
CA PHE A 118 2.68 -3.18 -0.63
C PHE A 118 4.06 -3.77 -0.31
N SER A 119 5.01 -2.88 -0.12
CA SER A 119 6.31 -3.24 0.43
C SER A 119 6.21 -3.29 1.95
N ASP A 120 6.83 -4.29 2.58
CA ASP A 120 6.86 -4.43 4.03
C ASP A 120 8.27 -4.73 4.50
N GLY A 121 8.79 -3.90 5.39
CA GLY A 121 10.13 -4.03 5.94
C GLY A 121 10.98 -2.77 5.86
N ASN A 122 12.18 -2.84 6.45
CA ASN A 122 13.16 -1.79 6.41
C ASN A 122 13.97 -1.82 5.11
N SER A 123 14.69 -0.73 4.81
CA SER A 123 15.57 -0.65 3.64
C SER A 123 16.53 -1.83 3.58
N GLY A 124 16.56 -2.53 2.44
CA GLY A 124 17.40 -3.71 2.21
C GLY A 124 16.77 -5.05 2.62
N THR A 125 15.65 -5.05 3.34
CA THR A 125 14.97 -6.28 3.79
C THR A 125 13.47 -6.30 3.45
N ARG A 126 12.99 -5.34 2.66
CA ARG A 126 11.58 -5.26 2.27
C ARG A 126 11.16 -6.47 1.46
N LYS A 127 9.93 -6.90 1.72
CA LYS A 127 9.27 -7.96 0.96
C LYS A 127 8.00 -7.42 0.31
N THR A 128 7.66 -7.96 -0.84
CA THR A 128 6.36 -7.70 -1.46
C THR A 128 5.30 -8.54 -0.76
N LYS A 129 4.26 -7.88 -0.29
CA LYS A 129 3.06 -8.51 0.27
C LYS A 129 1.83 -8.05 -0.49
N ILE A 130 0.80 -8.89 -0.51
CA ILE A 130 -0.50 -8.60 -1.09
C ILE A 130 -1.55 -8.76 0.00
N LEU A 131 -2.42 -7.78 0.15
CA LEU A 131 -3.67 -7.92 0.90
C LEU A 131 -4.78 -8.27 -0.10
N LYS A 132 -5.19 -9.54 -0.08
CA LYS A 132 -6.26 -10.06 -0.92
C LYS A 132 -7.60 -9.87 -0.22
N PRO A 133 -8.57 -9.14 -0.82
CA PRO A 133 -9.90 -8.99 -0.22
C PRO A 133 -10.64 -10.32 -0.17
N GLY A 134 -11.39 -10.53 0.90
CA GLY A 134 -12.30 -11.66 1.06
C GLY A 134 -13.72 -11.33 0.58
N LYS A 135 -14.72 -12.14 1.01
CA LYS A 135 -16.13 -11.94 0.62
C LYS A 135 -16.71 -10.62 1.10
N ASN A 136 -16.24 -10.11 2.25
CA ASN A 136 -16.65 -8.84 2.84
C ASN A 136 -15.62 -7.73 2.59
N GLY A 137 -14.88 -7.83 1.47
CA GLY A 137 -13.83 -6.89 1.12
C GLY A 137 -12.61 -7.02 2.04
N TYR A 138 -12.10 -5.89 2.55
CA TYR A 138 -10.90 -5.92 3.39
C TYR A 138 -11.16 -6.30 4.87
N GLN A 139 -12.42 -6.54 5.27
CA GLN A 139 -12.74 -6.95 6.65
C GLN A 139 -12.33 -8.39 6.94
N ASP A 140 -12.39 -9.25 5.92
CA ASP A 140 -11.99 -10.65 5.96
C ASP A 140 -10.85 -10.94 4.95
N ALA A 141 -10.00 -9.94 4.71
CA ALA A 141 -8.88 -10.06 3.80
C ALA A 141 -7.78 -10.99 4.34
N THR A 142 -6.97 -11.52 3.45
CA THR A 142 -5.79 -12.32 3.78
C THR A 142 -4.53 -11.62 3.29
N ILE A 143 -3.43 -11.77 4.04
CA ILE A 143 -2.12 -11.30 3.58
C ILE A 143 -1.38 -12.46 2.93
N ILE A 144 -0.91 -12.24 1.70
CA ILE A 144 -0.13 -13.20 0.92
C ILE A 144 1.31 -12.69 0.80
N LEU A 145 2.27 -13.55 1.06
CA LEU A 145 3.69 -13.29 0.81
C LEU A 145 4.01 -13.66 -0.64
N VAL A 146 4.39 -12.69 -1.47
CA VAL A 146 4.59 -12.90 -2.92
C VAL A 146 5.92 -13.59 -3.24
N CYS A 147 6.93 -13.37 -2.44
CA CYS A 147 8.29 -13.85 -2.71
C CYS A 147 8.61 -15.09 -1.88
N LYS A 148 8.15 -16.26 -2.36
CA LYS A 148 8.66 -17.57 -1.92
C LYS A 148 9.46 -18.22 -3.03
N ALA A 149 10.58 -18.87 -2.68
CA ALA A 149 11.42 -19.62 -3.60
C ALA A 149 10.65 -20.72 -4.36
N GLU A 150 9.61 -21.28 -3.76
CA GLU A 150 8.74 -22.31 -4.32
C GLU A 150 7.83 -21.84 -5.45
N ASN A 151 7.61 -20.53 -5.60
CA ASN A 151 6.78 -19.95 -6.67
C ASN A 151 7.60 -19.58 -7.93
N GLY A 152 8.80 -20.12 -8.08
CA GLY A 152 9.67 -19.83 -9.23
C GLY A 152 10.35 -18.47 -9.19
N TRP A 153 10.12 -17.68 -8.17
CA TRP A 153 10.94 -16.54 -7.85
C TRP A 153 12.24 -17.07 -7.26
N LYS A 154 13.29 -17.01 -8.03
CA LYS A 154 14.61 -17.14 -7.44
C LYS A 154 14.73 -15.93 -6.53
N ASP A 155 14.62 -16.20 -5.22
CA ASP A 155 14.98 -15.23 -4.20
C ASP A 155 16.46 -14.88 -4.46
N SER A 156 16.66 -13.82 -5.23
CA SER A 156 18.00 -13.26 -5.45
C SER A 156 18.48 -12.55 -4.17
N GLY A 157 17.88 -12.92 -3.05
CA GLY A 157 18.40 -12.62 -1.71
C GLY A 157 18.07 -11.22 -1.19
N THR A 158 17.58 -10.29 -1.99
CA THR A 158 17.27 -8.94 -1.51
C THR A 158 16.44 -8.15 -2.50
N THR A 159 15.20 -8.50 -2.68
CA THR A 159 14.24 -7.55 -3.26
C THR A 159 13.91 -6.52 -2.19
N SER A 160 14.06 -5.25 -2.50
CA SER A 160 13.63 -4.16 -1.63
C SER A 160 12.67 -3.26 -2.42
N PRO A 161 11.43 -3.73 -2.65
CA PRO A 161 10.46 -3.01 -3.46
C PRO A 161 10.19 -1.63 -2.87
N VAL A 162 10.20 -0.62 -3.73
CA VAL A 162 9.95 0.78 -3.36
C VAL A 162 8.68 1.32 -3.99
N ASP A 163 8.23 0.74 -5.12
CA ASP A 163 6.97 1.12 -5.75
C ASP A 163 6.44 0.02 -6.68
N PHE A 164 5.17 0.11 -7.04
CA PHE A 164 4.44 -0.84 -7.87
C PHE A 164 3.58 -0.10 -8.89
N VAL A 165 3.48 -0.66 -10.08
CA VAL A 165 2.53 -0.19 -11.10
C VAL A 165 1.97 -1.38 -11.88
N GLN A 166 0.69 -1.32 -12.24
CA GLN A 166 0.04 -2.29 -13.13
C GLN A 166 -0.16 -1.66 -14.50
N ASP A 167 0.19 -2.41 -15.53
CA ASP A 167 -0.09 -2.05 -16.92
C ASP A 167 -1.53 -2.41 -17.30
N THR A 168 -1.98 -1.93 -18.46
CA THR A 168 -3.33 -2.16 -18.99
C THR A 168 -3.62 -3.63 -19.30
N ASP A 169 -2.60 -4.43 -19.58
CA ASP A 169 -2.69 -5.87 -19.78
C ASP A 169 -2.74 -6.69 -18.47
N GLY A 170 -2.64 -6.01 -17.31
CA GLY A 170 -2.63 -6.63 -15.99
C GLY A 170 -1.23 -7.04 -15.51
N THR A 171 -0.20 -6.80 -16.30
CA THR A 171 1.19 -7.00 -15.89
C THR A 171 1.56 -6.03 -14.77
N ILE A 172 2.23 -6.54 -13.73
CA ILE A 172 2.72 -5.73 -12.61
C ILE A 172 4.23 -5.54 -12.74
N TYR A 173 4.66 -4.30 -12.57
CA TYR A 173 6.06 -3.94 -12.50
C TYR A 173 6.40 -3.49 -11.08
N ILE A 174 7.49 -4.02 -10.56
CA ILE A 174 7.98 -3.74 -9.21
C ILE A 174 9.31 -3.02 -9.33
N ALA A 175 9.38 -1.80 -8.82
CA ALA A 175 10.64 -1.07 -8.73
C ALA A 175 11.45 -1.57 -7.52
N ASP A 176 12.64 -2.09 -7.77
CA ASP A 176 13.58 -2.57 -6.75
C ASP A 176 14.77 -1.61 -6.69
N GLY A 177 14.69 -0.63 -5.82
CA GLY A 177 15.66 0.46 -5.76
C GLY A 177 17.09 0.00 -5.41
N PRO A 178 17.30 -0.77 -4.34
CA PRO A 178 18.64 -1.26 -3.96
C PRO A 178 19.32 -2.11 -5.03
N ASN A 179 18.55 -2.94 -5.75
CA ASN A 179 19.10 -3.79 -6.82
C ASN A 179 19.14 -3.08 -8.18
N LYS A 180 18.66 -1.82 -8.27
CA LYS A 180 18.60 -1.05 -9.52
C LYS A 180 17.88 -1.82 -10.64
N ALA A 181 16.80 -2.52 -10.30
CA ALA A 181 16.07 -3.41 -11.20
C ALA A 181 14.57 -3.07 -11.22
N ILE A 182 13.93 -3.43 -12.32
CA ILE A 182 12.49 -3.48 -12.45
C ILE A 182 12.12 -4.92 -12.72
N HIS A 183 11.29 -5.50 -11.84
CA HIS A 183 10.78 -6.85 -11.99
C HIS A 183 9.42 -6.82 -12.67
N LYS A 184 9.24 -7.66 -13.68
CA LYS A 184 7.96 -7.88 -14.36
C LYS A 184 7.29 -9.12 -13.77
N VAL A 185 6.04 -8.99 -13.34
CA VAL A 185 5.26 -10.07 -12.74
C VAL A 185 3.94 -10.22 -13.49
N THR A 186 3.66 -11.43 -13.95
CA THR A 186 2.34 -11.77 -14.49
C THR A 186 1.65 -12.68 -13.46
N ILE A 187 0.47 -12.30 -12.99
CA ILE A 187 -0.26 -13.09 -12.01
C ILE A 187 -1.25 -13.97 -12.74
N GLY A 188 -1.06 -15.29 -12.59
CA GLY A 188 -2.10 -16.26 -12.90
C GLY A 188 -2.97 -16.44 -11.66
N TYR A 189 -4.09 -15.75 -11.59
CA TYR A 189 -5.08 -16.05 -10.56
C TYR A 189 -5.66 -17.44 -10.84
N LYS A 190 -5.48 -18.38 -9.92
CA LYS A 190 -6.19 -19.67 -9.89
C LYS A 190 -7.39 -19.57 -8.96
#